data_c50a8c36f8b8b646a20e1b9badf19dff
#
_entry.id   c50a8c36f8b8b646a20e1b9badf19dff
#
_cell.length_a   1.000
_cell.length_b   1.000
_cell.length_c   1.000
_cell.angle_alpha   90.00
_cell.angle_beta   90.00
_cell.angle_gamma   90.00
#
_symmetry.space_group_name_H-M   'P 1'
#
loop_
_entity.id
_entity.type
_entity.pdbx_description
1 polymer ?
#
loop_
_entity_poly.entity_id
_entity_poly.type
_entity_poly.pdbx_seq_one_letter_code
_entity_poly.pdbx_strand_id
1 'polypeptide(L)'
;MEPKRIPLTALRALAFGALVWCLAHSASAAAAEINCRSCHGKLGKEKFQHAALGMGCLTCHSAIDASAMPHKKTNTIARGLTAEQPDLCYGCHDAAMFGKKTVHAAVSMGCTGCHNPHSSKQDKLLIAEQPDLCYGCHDKAMFSKKTVHAAVGMGCTGCHNPHSTDGPKLLKSDPPGLCFTCHDKAEFSRKNVHVPVAGGMCMTCHTPHSSDTMALLTKEPVVLCLECHAAVEQKPPVIKGITGAGHPLGKGNKMDPKRPDKKFYCGSCHDPHSSDSGKLYRYPAKTKMALCINCHKF
;
A
#
# COMPACT_ATOMS: atom_id res chain seq x y z
N MET A 1 -42.53 -32.77 -63.02
CA MET A 1 -42.47 -32.71 -64.49
C MET A 1 -41.03 -32.72 -64.86
N GLU A 2 -40.72 -33.67 -65.68
CA GLU A 2 -39.43 -34.26 -66.02
C GLU A 2 -38.45 -33.36 -66.79
N PRO A 3 -37.19 -33.79 -66.91
CA PRO A 3 -36.04 -33.00 -67.34
C PRO A 3 -35.79 -33.11 -68.86
N LYS A 4 -35.02 -32.22 -69.43
CA LYS A 4 -34.48 -32.41 -70.77
C LYS A 4 -32.97 -32.43 -70.79
N ARG A 5 -32.51 -33.55 -71.31
CA ARG A 5 -31.11 -33.96 -71.61
C ARG A 5 -30.55 -33.26 -72.84
N ILE A 6 -29.28 -32.94 -72.71
CA ILE A 6 -28.07 -33.05 -73.55
C ILE A 6 -28.30 -33.33 -75.11
N PRO A 7 -27.36 -32.86 -76.00
CA PRO A 7 -26.29 -33.78 -76.39
C PRO A 7 -24.85 -33.21 -76.52
N LEU A 8 -23.93 -34.16 -76.28
CA LEU A 8 -22.53 -34.15 -76.65
C LEU A 8 -22.33 -34.15 -78.15
N THR A 9 -21.27 -33.54 -78.62
CA THR A 9 -20.32 -33.86 -79.69
C THR A 9 -19.56 -32.57 -80.06
N ALA A 10 -18.31 -32.50 -80.39
CA ALA A 10 -17.22 -33.38 -80.73
C ALA A 10 -15.90 -32.57 -80.62
N LEU A 11 -14.88 -33.18 -80.08
CA LEU A 11 -13.55 -33.40 -80.62
C LEU A 11 -12.93 -32.43 -81.67
N ARG A 12 -11.75 -31.95 -81.38
CA ARG A 12 -10.46 -31.87 -82.11
C ARG A 12 -9.76 -30.56 -81.75
N ALA A 13 -8.62 -30.58 -81.18
CA ALA A 13 -7.27 -31.09 -81.47
C ALA A 13 -6.28 -29.89 -81.45
N LEU A 14 -5.23 -30.05 -80.67
CA LEU A 14 -3.87 -29.54 -80.90
C LEU A 14 -3.59 -28.04 -80.99
N ALA A 15 -2.92 -27.52 -79.89
CA ALA A 15 -1.66 -26.78 -80.09
C ALA A 15 -0.87 -26.74 -78.77
N PHE A 16 0.35 -27.27 -78.81
CA PHE A 16 1.40 -27.14 -77.84
C PHE A 16 1.74 -25.66 -77.61
N GLY A 17 1.63 -25.18 -76.41
CA GLY A 17 2.18 -23.90 -76.00
C GLY A 17 2.78 -24.10 -74.61
N ALA A 18 4.05 -24.46 -74.55
CA ALA A 18 4.80 -24.50 -73.27
C ALA A 18 4.94 -23.09 -72.80
N LEU A 19 4.03 -22.68 -71.93
CA LEU A 19 4.20 -21.46 -71.12
C LEU A 19 5.04 -21.82 -69.88
N VAL A 20 6.36 -21.58 -69.97
CA VAL A 20 7.25 -21.61 -68.87
C VAL A 20 6.81 -20.52 -67.89
N TRP A 21 6.06 -20.89 -66.87
CA TRP A 21 5.74 -20.01 -65.75
C TRP A 21 6.98 -19.95 -64.83
N CYS A 22 7.83 -18.94 -65.07
CA CYS A 22 8.85 -18.54 -64.11
C CYS A 22 8.14 -18.12 -62.81
N LEU A 23 8.01 -19.05 -61.89
CA LEU A 23 7.76 -18.75 -60.50
C LEU A 23 8.96 -17.95 -59.99
N ALA A 24 8.91 -16.63 -60.11
CA ALA A 24 9.76 -15.73 -59.36
C ALA A 24 9.39 -15.95 -57.87
N HIS A 25 10.10 -16.86 -57.23
CA HIS A 25 10.11 -16.92 -55.77
C HIS A 25 10.83 -15.66 -55.31
N SER A 26 10.03 -14.62 -55.03
CA SER A 26 10.50 -13.51 -54.19
C SER A 26 10.85 -14.10 -52.87
N ALA A 27 12.11 -14.50 -52.70
CA ALA A 27 12.68 -14.75 -51.40
C ALA A 27 12.62 -13.39 -50.66
N SER A 28 11.52 -13.18 -49.94
CA SER A 28 11.48 -12.15 -48.94
C SER A 28 12.64 -12.47 -47.96
N ALA A 29 13.74 -11.77 -48.11
CA ALA A 29 14.82 -11.81 -47.17
C ALA A 29 14.20 -11.37 -45.83
N ALA A 30 13.83 -12.34 -44.99
CA ALA A 30 13.45 -12.07 -43.63
C ALA A 30 14.65 -11.31 -43.03
N ALA A 31 14.47 -10.01 -42.78
CA ALA A 31 15.48 -9.20 -42.14
C ALA A 31 15.87 -9.96 -40.86
N ALA A 32 17.15 -10.28 -40.73
CA ALA A 32 17.65 -11.04 -39.61
C ALA A 32 17.20 -10.34 -38.33
N GLU A 33 16.36 -10.99 -37.54
CA GLU A 33 15.79 -10.41 -36.33
C GLU A 33 16.95 -10.06 -35.38
N ILE A 34 17.11 -8.77 -35.13
CA ILE A 34 18.24 -8.28 -34.32
C ILE A 34 18.09 -8.81 -32.89
N ASN A 35 18.97 -9.71 -32.49
CA ASN A 35 18.98 -10.24 -31.14
C ASN A 35 19.68 -9.25 -30.18
N CYS A 36 18.94 -8.32 -29.63
CA CYS A 36 19.43 -7.31 -28.68
C CYS A 36 20.13 -7.94 -27.47
N ARG A 37 19.72 -9.14 -27.02
CA ARG A 37 20.30 -9.84 -25.87
C ARG A 37 21.71 -10.35 -26.12
N SER A 38 22.18 -10.44 -27.35
CA SER A 38 23.56 -10.82 -27.63
C SER A 38 24.57 -9.83 -27.04
N CYS A 39 24.22 -8.54 -27.03
CA CYS A 39 25.01 -7.46 -26.40
C CYS A 39 24.43 -7.02 -25.04
N HIS A 40 23.10 -6.96 -24.90
CA HIS A 40 22.40 -6.55 -23.69
C HIS A 40 21.96 -7.73 -22.83
N GLY A 41 22.79 -8.74 -22.71
CA GLY A 41 22.46 -10.03 -22.09
C GLY A 41 22.15 -10.00 -20.59
N LYS A 42 22.43 -8.88 -19.88
CA LYS A 42 22.07 -8.72 -18.46
C LYS A 42 20.61 -8.27 -18.26
N LEU A 43 19.99 -7.69 -19.27
CA LEU A 43 18.61 -7.20 -19.17
C LEU A 43 17.63 -8.39 -19.13
N GLY A 44 16.69 -8.35 -18.21
CA GLY A 44 15.67 -9.37 -18.07
C GLY A 44 16.15 -10.71 -17.48
N LYS A 45 17.26 -10.75 -16.72
CA LYS A 45 17.77 -11.98 -16.09
C LYS A 45 17.39 -12.14 -14.62
N GLU A 46 16.86 -11.10 -13.98
CA GLU A 46 16.51 -11.17 -12.57
C GLU A 46 15.25 -12.06 -12.36
N LYS A 47 14.98 -12.42 -11.11
CA LYS A 47 13.91 -13.33 -10.70
C LYS A 47 12.53 -12.94 -11.25
N PHE A 48 12.19 -11.67 -11.16
CA PHE A 48 10.92 -11.14 -11.64
C PHE A 48 11.18 -10.39 -12.96
N GLN A 49 10.55 -10.82 -14.03
CA GLN A 49 10.70 -10.25 -15.36
C GLN A 49 9.44 -9.51 -15.77
N HIS A 50 9.60 -8.36 -16.44
CA HIS A 50 8.47 -7.64 -16.99
C HIS A 50 7.91 -8.43 -18.19
N ALA A 51 6.59 -8.65 -18.20
CA ALA A 51 5.94 -9.41 -19.27
C ALA A 51 6.17 -8.80 -20.68
N ALA A 52 6.31 -7.47 -20.74
CA ALA A 52 6.60 -6.76 -21.99
C ALA A 52 7.92 -7.17 -22.66
N LEU A 53 8.86 -7.79 -21.96
CA LEU A 53 10.07 -8.36 -22.56
C LEU A 53 9.75 -9.46 -23.59
N GLY A 54 8.64 -10.16 -23.43
CA GLY A 54 8.16 -11.16 -24.38
C GLY A 54 7.63 -10.56 -25.69
N MET A 55 7.32 -9.27 -25.69
CA MET A 55 6.85 -8.54 -26.89
C MET A 55 7.99 -8.00 -27.74
N GLY A 56 9.24 -8.16 -27.31
CA GLY A 56 10.43 -7.68 -28.00
C GLY A 56 10.88 -6.28 -27.56
N CYS A 57 12.17 -6.03 -27.67
CA CYS A 57 12.81 -4.80 -27.18
C CYS A 57 12.33 -3.55 -27.91
N LEU A 58 12.08 -3.68 -29.20
CA LEU A 58 11.65 -2.57 -30.06
C LEU A 58 10.22 -2.12 -29.81
N THR A 59 9.43 -2.85 -29.05
CA THR A 59 8.09 -2.39 -28.61
C THR A 59 8.19 -1.09 -27.82
N CYS A 60 9.23 -0.96 -27.00
CA CYS A 60 9.49 0.25 -26.20
C CYS A 60 10.63 1.10 -26.76
N HIS A 61 11.59 0.50 -27.46
CA HIS A 61 12.81 1.13 -27.96
C HIS A 61 12.85 1.24 -29.49
N SER A 62 11.73 1.54 -30.13
CA SER A 62 11.68 1.64 -31.60
C SER A 62 12.35 2.89 -32.18
N ALA A 63 12.63 3.89 -31.35
CA ALA A 63 13.27 5.13 -31.78
C ALA A 63 14.81 5.06 -31.74
N ILE A 64 15.34 3.92 -32.15
CA ILE A 64 16.78 3.70 -32.38
C ILE A 64 17.02 3.07 -33.75
N ASP A 65 18.17 3.38 -34.37
CA ASP A 65 18.74 2.56 -35.40
C ASP A 65 19.49 1.41 -34.75
N ALA A 66 18.85 0.25 -34.70
CA ALA A 66 19.37 -0.93 -34.04
C ALA A 66 20.54 -1.59 -34.83
N SER A 67 20.71 -1.25 -36.11
CA SER A 67 21.81 -1.74 -36.94
C SER A 67 23.12 -0.96 -36.72
N ALA A 68 23.03 0.28 -36.25
CA ALA A 68 24.18 1.12 -35.97
C ALA A 68 24.79 0.84 -34.59
N MET A 69 26.12 0.84 -34.49
CA MET A 69 26.87 0.71 -33.23
C MET A 69 27.85 1.86 -33.07
N PRO A 70 27.74 2.70 -32.06
CA PRO A 70 26.65 2.76 -31.06
C PRO A 70 25.30 3.13 -31.68
N HIS A 71 24.20 2.68 -31.07
CA HIS A 71 22.85 2.96 -31.56
C HIS A 71 22.57 4.45 -31.70
N LYS A 72 22.07 4.87 -32.85
CA LYS A 72 21.63 6.24 -33.10
C LYS A 72 20.15 6.36 -32.76
N LYS A 73 19.78 7.39 -32.01
CA LYS A 73 18.38 7.71 -31.76
C LYS A 73 17.75 8.36 -33.01
N THR A 74 16.52 8.00 -33.27
CA THR A 74 15.72 8.59 -34.36
C THR A 74 14.74 9.65 -33.85
N ASN A 75 14.66 9.84 -32.51
CA ASN A 75 13.89 10.90 -31.85
C ASN A 75 14.73 11.55 -30.71
N THR A 76 14.13 12.54 -30.04
CA THR A 76 14.78 13.27 -28.93
C THR A 76 14.64 12.57 -27.57
N ILE A 77 13.78 11.57 -27.45
CA ILE A 77 13.47 10.88 -26.20
C ILE A 77 14.68 10.07 -25.72
N ALA A 78 14.93 10.10 -24.45
CA ALA A 78 16.05 9.38 -23.86
C ALA A 78 15.98 7.87 -24.16
N ARG A 79 17.12 7.22 -24.35
CA ARG A 79 17.25 5.77 -24.58
C ARG A 79 16.50 5.25 -25.80
N GLY A 80 16.09 6.12 -26.73
CA GLY A 80 15.36 5.74 -27.93
C GLY A 80 13.99 5.11 -27.65
N LEU A 81 13.33 5.57 -26.62
CA LEU A 81 11.97 5.15 -26.27
C LEU A 81 10.96 5.69 -27.28
N THR A 82 9.87 4.96 -27.48
CA THR A 82 8.75 5.34 -28.36
C THR A 82 7.97 6.54 -27.84
N ALA A 83 7.86 6.68 -26.52
CA ALA A 83 7.20 7.77 -25.81
C ALA A 83 7.92 8.04 -24.50
N GLU A 84 7.67 9.20 -23.88
CA GLU A 84 8.13 9.50 -22.54
C GLU A 84 7.25 8.85 -21.46
N GLN A 85 7.77 8.77 -20.24
CA GLN A 85 6.95 8.40 -19.09
C GLN A 85 6.07 9.59 -18.66
N PRO A 86 4.83 9.33 -18.23
CA PRO A 86 4.20 8.04 -18.00
C PRO A 86 3.51 7.42 -19.23
N ASP A 87 3.40 8.13 -20.34
CA ASP A 87 2.59 7.73 -21.51
C ASP A 87 3.05 6.40 -22.11
N LEU A 88 4.36 6.15 -22.14
CA LEU A 88 4.90 4.85 -22.56
C LEU A 88 4.30 3.69 -21.76
N CYS A 89 4.17 3.88 -20.45
CA CYS A 89 3.66 2.84 -19.55
C CYS A 89 2.14 2.71 -19.67
N TYR A 90 1.43 3.81 -19.85
CA TYR A 90 -0.03 3.85 -19.98
C TYR A 90 -0.54 3.21 -21.25
N GLY A 91 0.32 2.95 -22.21
CA GLY A 91 -0.02 2.12 -23.36
C GLY A 91 -0.49 0.70 -23.00
N CYS A 92 -0.16 0.21 -21.79
CA CYS A 92 -0.54 -1.11 -21.29
C CYS A 92 -1.07 -1.08 -19.85
N HIS A 93 -0.66 -0.09 -19.04
CA HIS A 93 -1.12 0.06 -17.65
C HIS A 93 -2.25 1.08 -17.56
N ASP A 94 -3.32 0.75 -16.83
CA ASP A 94 -4.46 1.64 -16.66
C ASP A 94 -4.07 2.93 -15.93
N ALA A 95 -4.13 4.07 -16.64
CA ALA A 95 -3.81 5.39 -16.10
C ALA A 95 -4.71 5.79 -14.92
N ALA A 96 -5.94 5.26 -14.82
CA ALA A 96 -6.83 5.55 -13.69
C ALA A 96 -6.29 5.06 -12.35
N MET A 97 -5.40 4.07 -12.34
CA MET A 97 -4.73 3.60 -11.13
C MET A 97 -3.77 4.64 -10.52
N PHE A 98 -3.37 5.65 -11.29
CA PHE A 98 -2.36 6.64 -10.92
C PHE A 98 -2.93 8.06 -10.83
N GLY A 99 -4.19 8.27 -11.20
CA GLY A 99 -4.83 9.58 -11.32
C GLY A 99 -5.98 9.84 -10.34
N LYS A 100 -6.03 9.16 -9.18
CA LYS A 100 -7.07 9.37 -8.18
C LYS A 100 -6.91 10.71 -7.45
N LYS A 101 -7.84 11.04 -6.54
CA LYS A 101 -7.90 12.32 -5.83
C LYS A 101 -6.60 12.69 -5.11
N THR A 102 -5.95 11.71 -4.47
CA THR A 102 -4.66 11.88 -3.80
C THR A 102 -3.62 11.05 -4.54
N VAL A 103 -2.68 11.71 -5.19
CA VAL A 103 -1.60 11.09 -5.93
C VAL A 103 -0.30 11.21 -5.13
N HIS A 104 0.47 10.14 -5.06
CA HIS A 104 1.80 10.16 -4.46
C HIS A 104 2.74 11.05 -5.29
N ALA A 105 3.41 12.00 -4.65
CA ALA A 105 4.31 12.91 -5.36
C ALA A 105 5.39 12.19 -6.17
N ALA A 106 5.84 11.03 -5.72
CA ALA A 106 6.84 10.23 -6.44
C ALA A 106 6.37 9.73 -7.82
N VAL A 107 5.04 9.65 -8.06
CA VAL A 107 4.50 9.27 -9.37
C VAL A 107 4.90 10.29 -10.44
N SER A 108 4.98 11.57 -10.10
CA SER A 108 5.44 12.62 -11.03
C SER A 108 6.93 12.56 -11.36
N MET A 109 7.72 11.83 -10.57
CA MET A 109 9.14 11.59 -10.84
C MET A 109 9.38 10.48 -11.87
N GLY A 110 8.32 9.82 -12.32
CA GLY A 110 8.33 8.72 -13.29
C GLY A 110 8.37 7.33 -12.65
N CYS A 111 7.83 6.38 -13.37
CA CYS A 111 7.65 5.00 -12.91
C CYS A 111 8.98 4.31 -12.55
N THR A 112 10.04 4.62 -13.29
CA THR A 112 11.37 4.01 -13.12
C THR A 112 12.14 4.53 -11.90
N GLY A 113 11.61 5.51 -11.18
CA GLY A 113 12.12 5.89 -9.86
C GLY A 113 11.94 4.78 -8.82
N CYS A 114 10.92 3.92 -9.00
CA CYS A 114 10.61 2.83 -8.08
C CYS A 114 10.63 1.44 -8.75
N HIS A 115 10.43 1.36 -10.07
CA HIS A 115 10.34 0.11 -10.83
C HIS A 115 11.44 -0.02 -11.87
N ASN A 116 11.98 -1.24 -12.01
CA ASN A 116 12.84 -1.58 -13.14
C ASN A 116 11.97 -2.13 -14.28
N PRO A 117 11.93 -1.47 -15.45
CA PRO A 117 11.05 -1.87 -16.55
C PRO A 117 11.45 -3.19 -17.25
N HIS A 118 12.60 -3.76 -16.90
CA HIS A 118 13.06 -5.01 -17.49
C HIS A 118 12.91 -6.19 -16.54
N SER A 119 13.61 -6.18 -15.42
CA SER A 119 13.56 -7.25 -14.41
C SER A 119 14.08 -6.77 -13.07
N SER A 120 13.69 -7.45 -11.99
CA SER A 120 14.13 -7.16 -10.65
C SER A 120 14.26 -8.43 -9.80
N LYS A 121 15.04 -8.34 -8.74
CA LYS A 121 15.06 -9.34 -7.67
C LYS A 121 13.81 -9.26 -6.80
N GLN A 122 13.15 -8.10 -6.80
CA GLN A 122 11.98 -7.80 -5.97
C GLN A 122 10.69 -7.97 -6.76
N ASP A 123 9.64 -8.44 -6.07
CA ASP A 123 8.28 -8.50 -6.63
C ASP A 123 7.84 -7.13 -7.17
N LYS A 124 6.91 -7.16 -8.14
CA LYS A 124 6.42 -5.95 -8.82
C LYS A 124 7.52 -5.11 -9.45
N LEU A 125 8.66 -5.72 -9.74
CA LEU A 125 9.80 -5.08 -10.37
C LEU A 125 10.37 -3.89 -9.58
N LEU A 126 10.24 -3.88 -8.26
CA LEU A 126 10.79 -2.81 -7.43
C LEU A 126 12.32 -2.80 -7.50
N ILE A 127 12.92 -1.61 -7.50
CA ILE A 127 14.38 -1.43 -7.54
C ILE A 127 15.07 -1.75 -6.21
N ALA A 128 14.31 -1.74 -5.11
CA ALA A 128 14.74 -2.13 -3.77
C ALA A 128 13.59 -2.77 -2.99
N GLU A 129 13.90 -3.49 -1.92
CA GLU A 129 12.91 -4.09 -1.03
C GLU A 129 12.25 -3.03 -0.14
N GLN A 130 10.99 -3.29 0.27
CA GLN A 130 10.35 -2.51 1.33
C GLN A 130 10.87 -2.97 2.70
N PRO A 131 11.07 -2.07 3.66
CA PRO A 131 10.75 -0.64 3.61
C PRO A 131 11.86 0.27 3.05
N ASP A 132 13.03 -0.27 2.68
CA ASP A 132 14.20 0.52 2.29
C ASP A 132 13.93 1.39 1.05
N LEU A 133 13.15 0.89 0.09
CA LEU A 133 12.71 1.69 -1.05
C LEU A 133 12.01 2.99 -0.61
N CYS A 134 11.17 2.89 0.39
CA CYS A 134 10.41 4.05 0.89
C CYS A 134 11.30 5.01 1.69
N TYR A 135 12.24 4.47 2.47
CA TYR A 135 13.18 5.27 3.27
C TYR A 135 14.17 6.08 2.44
N GLY A 136 14.26 5.84 1.15
CA GLY A 136 14.99 6.73 0.23
C GLY A 136 14.46 8.17 0.24
N CYS A 137 13.20 8.39 0.65
CA CYS A 137 12.56 9.70 0.71
C CYS A 137 11.83 9.96 2.04
N HIS A 138 11.38 8.92 2.75
CA HIS A 138 10.67 9.04 4.02
C HIS A 138 11.62 8.85 5.20
N ASP A 139 11.52 9.74 6.20
CA ASP A 139 12.36 9.67 7.40
C ASP A 139 12.09 8.38 8.20
N LYS A 140 13.10 7.53 8.26
CA LYS A 140 13.07 6.26 8.99
C LYS A 140 12.77 6.43 10.49
N ALA A 141 13.15 7.56 11.09
CA ALA A 141 12.91 7.84 12.50
C ALA A 141 11.41 7.86 12.86
N MET A 142 10.54 8.18 11.90
CA MET A 142 9.09 8.13 12.10
C MET A 142 8.54 6.71 12.30
N PHE A 143 9.32 5.68 11.99
CA PHE A 143 8.91 4.28 12.00
C PHE A 143 9.71 3.41 12.96
N SER A 144 10.66 3.99 13.71
CA SER A 144 11.62 3.25 14.54
C SER A 144 11.73 3.75 15.98
N LYS A 145 10.67 4.38 16.51
CA LYS A 145 10.60 4.81 17.92
C LYS A 145 10.49 3.61 18.87
N LYS A 146 10.46 3.87 20.17
CA LYS A 146 10.46 2.87 21.24
C LYS A 146 9.37 1.80 21.09
N THR A 147 8.17 2.19 20.70
CA THR A 147 7.03 1.30 20.42
C THR A 147 6.71 1.40 18.94
N VAL A 148 6.89 0.32 18.22
CA VAL A 148 6.58 0.23 16.78
C VAL A 148 5.30 -0.57 16.59
N HIS A 149 4.41 -0.09 15.73
CA HIS A 149 3.23 -0.84 15.34
C HIS A 149 3.62 -2.09 14.55
N ALA A 150 3.16 -3.26 14.97
CA ALA A 150 3.52 -4.53 14.32
C ALA A 150 3.23 -4.53 12.81
N ALA A 151 2.18 -3.82 12.38
CA ALA A 151 1.82 -3.69 10.97
C ALA A 151 2.90 -3.00 10.11
N VAL A 152 3.79 -2.19 10.71
CA VAL A 152 4.93 -1.59 9.99
C VAL A 152 5.87 -2.68 9.47
N GLY A 153 6.05 -3.75 10.23
CA GLY A 153 6.85 -4.92 9.83
C GLY A 153 6.24 -5.72 8.66
N MET A 154 4.94 -5.53 8.38
CA MET A 154 4.26 -6.16 7.25
C MET A 154 4.43 -5.38 5.93
N GLY A 155 5.11 -4.24 5.99
CA GLY A 155 5.39 -3.36 4.85
C GLY A 155 4.38 -2.22 4.69
N CYS A 156 4.86 -1.12 4.12
CA CYS A 156 4.08 0.13 3.97
C CYS A 156 2.81 -0.07 3.14
N THR A 157 2.89 -0.92 2.13
CA THR A 157 1.77 -1.19 1.22
C THR A 157 0.67 -2.08 1.82
N GLY A 158 0.81 -2.52 3.06
CA GLY A 158 -0.29 -3.10 3.83
C GLY A 158 -1.44 -2.11 4.03
N CYS A 159 -1.11 -0.86 4.34
CA CYS A 159 -2.04 0.21 4.64
C CYS A 159 -2.12 1.28 3.54
N HIS A 160 -1.05 1.54 2.82
CA HIS A 160 -0.94 2.58 1.81
C HIS A 160 -0.94 2.02 0.39
N ASN A 161 -1.54 2.76 -0.56
CA ASN A 161 -1.31 2.57 -1.98
C ASN A 161 -0.23 3.58 -2.42
N PRO A 162 0.95 3.11 -2.91
CA PRO A 162 2.06 4.00 -3.23
C PRO A 162 1.84 4.83 -4.50
N HIS A 163 0.75 4.63 -5.23
CA HIS A 163 0.45 5.37 -6.45
C HIS A 163 -0.60 6.46 -6.21
N SER A 164 -1.84 6.08 -5.96
CA SER A 164 -2.93 7.04 -5.71
C SER A 164 -4.11 6.40 -4.99
N THR A 165 -4.89 7.20 -4.27
CA THR A 165 -6.13 6.81 -3.59
C THR A 165 -7.16 7.94 -3.63
N ASP A 166 -8.41 7.63 -3.33
CA ASP A 166 -9.45 8.65 -3.18
C ASP A 166 -9.44 9.29 -1.78
N GLY A 167 -8.86 8.58 -0.80
CA GLY A 167 -8.70 9.04 0.57
C GLY A 167 -7.41 9.83 0.82
N PRO A 168 -7.26 10.44 1.99
CA PRO A 168 -6.06 11.19 2.37
C PRO A 168 -4.88 10.26 2.67
N LYS A 169 -3.66 10.80 2.59
CA LYS A 169 -2.41 10.11 2.97
C LYS A 169 -2.19 8.77 2.26
N LEU A 170 -2.78 8.58 1.10
CA LEU A 170 -2.67 7.36 0.31
C LEU A 170 -3.15 6.10 1.05
N LEU A 171 -4.05 6.21 1.99
CA LEU A 171 -4.63 5.06 2.69
C LEU A 171 -5.52 4.27 1.73
N LYS A 172 -5.47 2.93 1.84
CA LYS A 172 -6.31 2.02 1.04
C LYS A 172 -7.79 2.11 1.39
N SER A 173 -8.08 2.46 2.63
CA SER A 173 -9.43 2.78 3.13
C SER A 173 -9.33 3.74 4.31
N ASP A 174 -10.41 4.45 4.61
CA ASP A 174 -10.43 5.42 5.69
C ASP A 174 -10.52 4.76 7.07
N PRO A 175 -9.90 5.36 8.11
CA PRO A 175 -10.18 5.01 9.50
C PRO A 175 -11.68 5.29 9.83
N PRO A 176 -12.33 4.50 10.69
CA PRO A 176 -11.77 3.38 11.42
C PRO A 176 -11.78 2.05 10.64
N GLY A 177 -12.34 2.01 9.42
CA GLY A 177 -12.46 0.81 8.62
C GLY A 177 -11.11 0.11 8.41
N LEU A 178 -10.08 0.87 8.04
CA LEU A 178 -8.73 0.35 7.88
C LEU A 178 -8.20 -0.34 9.15
N CYS A 179 -8.45 0.26 10.31
CA CYS A 179 -7.98 -0.29 11.59
C CYS A 179 -8.66 -1.63 11.91
N PHE A 180 -9.96 -1.72 11.64
CA PHE A 180 -10.77 -2.91 11.92
C PHE A 180 -10.50 -4.09 10.98
N THR A 181 -9.65 -3.93 10.00
CA THR A 181 -9.16 -5.08 9.21
C THR A 181 -8.31 -6.05 10.05
N CYS A 182 -7.75 -5.57 11.17
CA CYS A 182 -6.90 -6.34 12.08
C CYS A 182 -7.33 -6.23 13.56
N HIS A 183 -7.94 -5.11 13.97
CA HIS A 183 -8.41 -4.90 15.33
C HIS A 183 -9.87 -5.33 15.46
N ASP A 184 -10.18 -6.09 16.53
CA ASP A 184 -11.56 -6.55 16.77
C ASP A 184 -12.47 -5.35 17.08
N LYS A 185 -13.43 -5.10 16.19
CA LYS A 185 -14.41 -4.02 16.33
C LYS A 185 -15.23 -4.13 17.62
N ALA A 186 -15.43 -5.33 18.16
CA ALA A 186 -16.21 -5.54 19.39
C ALA A 186 -15.60 -4.81 20.60
N GLU A 187 -14.28 -4.67 20.65
CA GLU A 187 -13.60 -3.93 21.72
C GLU A 187 -13.89 -2.42 21.71
N PHE A 188 -14.38 -1.91 20.59
CA PHE A 188 -14.65 -0.49 20.36
C PHE A 188 -16.14 -0.15 20.30
N SER A 189 -17.03 -1.14 20.46
CA SER A 189 -18.47 -1.00 20.25
C SER A 189 -19.33 -1.56 21.38
N ARG A 190 -18.78 -1.63 22.61
CA ARG A 190 -19.54 -2.04 23.81
C ARG A 190 -20.63 -1.02 24.15
N LYS A 191 -21.44 -1.30 25.18
CA LYS A 191 -22.61 -0.50 25.58
C LYS A 191 -22.34 1.00 25.72
N ASN A 192 -21.20 1.39 26.27
CA ASN A 192 -20.77 2.78 26.42
C ASN A 192 -19.50 2.96 25.61
N VAL A 193 -19.55 3.81 24.59
CA VAL A 193 -18.40 4.09 23.72
C VAL A 193 -17.88 5.49 24.01
N HIS A 194 -16.55 5.66 24.09
CA HIS A 194 -15.93 6.95 24.24
C HIS A 194 -16.18 7.80 22.97
N VAL A 195 -16.57 9.06 23.15
CA VAL A 195 -17.00 9.95 22.03
C VAL A 195 -15.99 10.01 20.88
N PRO A 196 -14.67 10.20 21.09
CA PRO A 196 -13.70 10.14 19.99
C PRO A 196 -13.67 8.81 19.25
N VAL A 197 -13.87 7.70 19.97
CA VAL A 197 -13.92 6.35 19.38
C VAL A 197 -15.17 6.14 18.54
N ALA A 198 -16.32 6.60 19.06
CA ALA A 198 -17.58 6.59 18.31
C ALA A 198 -17.49 7.42 17.00
N GLY A 199 -16.70 8.49 17.02
CA GLY A 199 -16.41 9.33 15.85
C GLY A 199 -15.30 8.77 14.93
N GLY A 200 -14.74 7.60 15.22
CA GLY A 200 -13.65 7.02 14.42
C GLY A 200 -12.32 7.78 14.53
N MET A 201 -12.15 8.61 15.55
CA MET A 201 -11.01 9.52 15.72
C MET A 201 -9.78 8.83 16.35
N CYS A 202 -9.43 7.64 15.87
CA CYS A 202 -8.34 6.82 16.43
C CYS A 202 -7.02 7.58 16.51
N MET A 203 -6.73 8.37 15.48
CA MET A 203 -5.48 9.11 15.31
C MET A 203 -5.34 10.32 16.24
N THR A 204 -6.40 10.73 16.94
CA THR A 204 -6.31 11.76 17.97
C THR A 204 -5.49 11.29 19.16
N CYS A 205 -5.56 9.98 19.45
CA CYS A 205 -4.85 9.37 20.57
C CYS A 205 -3.66 8.51 20.15
N HIS A 206 -3.68 7.92 18.94
CA HIS A 206 -2.67 6.97 18.50
C HIS A 206 -1.88 7.46 17.28
N THR A 207 -0.59 7.09 17.24
CA THR A 207 0.23 7.16 16.02
C THR A 207 0.25 5.78 15.38
N PRO A 208 -0.03 5.66 14.07
CA PRO A 208 -0.15 4.33 13.45
C PRO A 208 1.18 3.67 13.12
N HIS A 209 2.30 4.37 13.21
CA HIS A 209 3.60 3.86 12.84
C HIS A 209 4.46 3.50 14.05
N SER A 210 4.87 4.49 14.81
CA SER A 210 5.66 4.29 16.04
C SER A 210 5.50 5.46 17.01
N SER A 211 5.77 5.22 18.29
CA SER A 211 5.71 6.20 19.37
C SER A 211 6.76 5.91 20.43
N ASP A 212 7.15 6.92 21.18
CA ASP A 212 7.99 6.76 22.35
C ASP A 212 7.17 6.36 23.59
N THR A 213 5.84 6.41 23.48
CA THR A 213 4.89 6.08 24.53
C THR A 213 4.28 4.69 24.33
N MET A 214 3.71 4.12 25.43
CA MET A 214 3.02 2.84 25.39
C MET A 214 1.80 2.87 24.46
N ALA A 215 1.45 1.70 23.92
CA ALA A 215 0.26 1.53 23.09
C ALA A 215 0.17 2.53 21.91
N LEU A 216 1.30 2.99 21.39
CA LEU A 216 1.38 3.94 20.28
C LEU A 216 0.64 5.27 20.56
N LEU A 217 0.54 5.69 21.79
CA LEU A 217 -0.09 6.96 22.13
C LEU A 217 0.74 8.14 21.61
N THR A 218 0.06 9.22 21.25
CA THR A 218 0.69 10.46 20.76
C THR A 218 1.46 11.19 21.86
N LYS A 219 1.06 11.02 23.12
CA LYS A 219 1.63 11.63 24.34
C LYS A 219 1.55 10.66 25.51
N GLU A 220 2.24 10.98 26.60
CA GLU A 220 2.08 10.26 27.87
C GLU A 220 0.60 10.20 28.28
N PRO A 221 0.11 9.04 28.76
CA PRO A 221 -1.32 8.78 28.93
C PRO A 221 -2.08 9.84 29.72
N VAL A 222 -1.51 10.35 30.80
CA VAL A 222 -2.19 11.36 31.63
C VAL A 222 -2.28 12.70 30.91
N VAL A 223 -1.17 13.11 30.29
CA VAL A 223 -1.12 14.35 29.50
C VAL A 223 -2.16 14.29 28.39
N LEU A 224 -2.20 13.19 27.67
CA LEU A 224 -3.16 12.98 26.58
C LEU A 224 -4.63 13.09 27.05
N CYS A 225 -4.95 12.42 28.15
CA CYS A 225 -6.33 12.46 28.68
C CYS A 225 -6.73 13.86 29.12
N LEU A 226 -5.82 14.61 29.77
CA LEU A 226 -6.08 15.93 30.33
C LEU A 226 -6.24 17.02 29.24
N GLU A 227 -5.83 16.80 28.02
CA GLU A 227 -6.09 17.75 26.92
C GLU A 227 -7.59 18.03 26.73
N CYS A 228 -8.44 17.04 26.98
CA CYS A 228 -9.89 17.17 26.89
C CYS A 228 -10.56 17.13 28.29
N HIS A 229 -9.92 16.51 29.28
CA HIS A 229 -10.47 16.27 30.61
C HIS A 229 -9.79 17.12 31.69
N ALA A 230 -9.28 18.31 31.38
CA ALA A 230 -8.58 19.20 32.32
C ALA A 230 -9.37 19.49 33.62
N ALA A 231 -10.70 19.57 33.55
CA ALA A 231 -11.55 19.78 34.72
C ALA A 231 -11.45 18.67 35.78
N VAL A 232 -10.89 17.50 35.45
CA VAL A 232 -10.70 16.39 36.40
C VAL A 232 -9.61 16.73 37.42
N GLU A 233 -8.58 17.48 37.05
CA GLU A 233 -7.52 17.92 37.98
C GLU A 233 -8.03 18.92 39.02
N GLN A 234 -9.02 19.71 38.68
CA GLN A 234 -9.57 20.77 39.53
C GLN A 234 -10.65 20.27 40.49
N LYS A 235 -11.16 19.06 40.32
CA LYS A 235 -12.19 18.49 41.21
C LYS A 235 -11.59 17.83 42.39
N PRO A 236 -12.16 18.04 43.62
CA PRO A 236 -11.74 17.32 44.80
C PRO A 236 -11.86 15.82 44.58
N PRO A 237 -11.02 15.02 45.23
CA PRO A 237 -11.07 13.56 45.10
C PRO A 237 -12.48 13.05 45.40
N VAL A 238 -12.93 12.10 44.60
CA VAL A 238 -14.32 11.57 44.57
C VAL A 238 -14.77 10.97 45.92
N ILE A 239 -13.82 10.72 46.84
CA ILE A 239 -14.06 10.20 48.19
C ILE A 239 -13.44 11.18 49.17
N LYS A 240 -14.27 11.79 50.06
CA LYS A 240 -13.81 12.61 51.16
C LYS A 240 -12.82 11.78 52.02
N GLY A 241 -11.67 12.37 52.36
CA GLY A 241 -10.65 11.72 53.18
C GLY A 241 -9.54 10.98 52.41
N ILE A 242 -9.63 10.79 51.13
CA ILE A 242 -8.51 10.36 50.29
C ILE A 242 -7.80 11.61 49.77
N THR A 243 -6.97 12.18 50.63
CA THR A 243 -6.12 13.31 50.22
C THR A 243 -5.00 12.81 49.32
N GLY A 244 -4.89 13.39 48.18
CA GLY A 244 -3.85 13.53 47.16
C GLY A 244 -2.69 12.53 47.00
N ALA A 245 -2.35 11.77 47.98
CA ALA A 245 -1.17 10.89 47.94
C ALA A 245 -1.47 9.43 47.55
N GLY A 246 -2.74 9.05 47.45
CA GLY A 246 -3.14 7.64 47.33
C GLY A 246 -3.39 7.15 45.90
N HIS A 247 -4.07 7.94 45.09
CA HIS A 247 -4.36 7.62 43.67
C HIS A 247 -3.72 8.67 42.79
N PRO A 248 -2.44 8.51 42.49
CA PRO A 248 -1.75 9.42 41.61
C PRO A 248 -2.38 9.31 40.20
N LEU A 249 -2.99 10.37 39.74
CA LEU A 249 -3.41 10.50 38.33
C LEU A 249 -2.15 10.55 37.45
N GLY A 250 -1.35 9.44 37.46
CA GLY A 250 -0.11 9.32 36.72
C GLY A 250 1.09 10.09 37.26
N LYS A 251 0.93 10.81 38.38
CA LYS A 251 2.04 11.51 39.05
C LYS A 251 2.76 10.56 40.05
N GLY A 252 3.37 9.52 39.53
CA GLY A 252 4.13 8.58 40.38
C GLY A 252 4.48 7.27 39.64
N ASN A 253 5.37 6.49 40.29
CA ASN A 253 5.83 5.22 39.76
C ASN A 253 5.04 4.02 40.30
N LYS A 254 3.83 4.22 40.84
CA LYS A 254 2.99 3.11 41.31
C LYS A 254 2.52 2.30 40.11
N MET A 255 2.63 0.98 40.24
CA MET A 255 2.14 0.04 39.26
C MET A 255 0.65 -0.24 39.46
N ASP A 256 -0.05 -0.55 38.40
CA ASP A 256 -1.45 -0.95 38.41
C ASP A 256 -1.56 -2.36 39.04
N PRO A 257 -2.24 -2.54 40.17
CA PRO A 257 -2.30 -3.83 40.85
C PRO A 257 -3.01 -4.92 40.06
N LYS A 258 -3.82 -4.56 39.06
CA LYS A 258 -4.47 -5.50 38.16
C LYS A 258 -3.73 -5.71 36.85
N ARG A 259 -2.78 -4.84 36.55
CA ARG A 259 -1.92 -4.89 35.36
C ARG A 259 -0.51 -4.51 35.74
N PRO A 260 0.24 -5.41 36.40
CA PRO A 260 1.52 -5.12 37.04
C PRO A 260 2.63 -4.68 36.07
N ASP A 261 2.42 -4.89 34.76
CA ASP A 261 3.28 -4.41 33.69
C ASP A 261 3.04 -2.93 33.32
N LYS A 262 2.03 -2.29 33.91
CA LYS A 262 1.61 -0.91 33.60
C LYS A 262 1.65 -0.02 34.79
N LYS A 263 2.08 1.23 34.59
CA LYS A 263 1.94 2.27 35.61
C LYS A 263 0.46 2.56 35.87
N PHE A 264 0.13 2.97 37.08
CA PHE A 264 -1.21 3.39 37.47
C PHE A 264 -1.54 4.75 36.81
N TYR A 265 -2.65 4.83 36.08
CA TYR A 265 -3.11 6.04 35.38
C TYR A 265 -4.62 6.00 35.17
N CYS A 266 -5.20 6.97 34.46
CA CYS A 266 -6.63 7.04 34.17
C CYS A 266 -7.20 5.71 33.60
N GLY A 267 -6.45 5.05 32.73
CA GLY A 267 -6.79 3.76 32.14
C GLY A 267 -6.75 2.57 33.11
N SER A 268 -6.31 2.77 34.37
CA SER A 268 -6.43 1.74 35.40
C SER A 268 -7.87 1.55 35.87
N CYS A 269 -8.65 2.62 35.83
CA CYS A 269 -10.07 2.59 36.21
C CYS A 269 -10.99 2.69 35.01
N HIS A 270 -10.60 3.35 33.93
CA HIS A 270 -11.41 3.59 32.74
C HIS A 270 -10.89 2.81 31.53
N ASP A 271 -11.80 2.30 30.70
CA ASP A 271 -11.46 1.83 29.35
C ASP A 271 -11.63 2.99 28.38
N PRO A 272 -10.54 3.48 27.75
CA PRO A 272 -10.63 4.65 26.90
C PRO A 272 -11.33 4.39 25.57
N HIS A 273 -11.63 3.14 25.23
CA HIS A 273 -12.32 2.79 23.99
C HIS A 273 -13.82 2.58 24.21
N SER A 274 -14.21 1.56 24.91
CA SER A 274 -15.59 1.26 25.23
C SER A 274 -15.72 0.36 26.45
N SER A 275 -16.88 0.35 27.09
CA SER A 275 -17.14 -0.49 28.27
C SER A 275 -18.62 -0.79 28.39
N ASP A 276 -18.98 -1.91 29.01
CA ASP A 276 -20.35 -2.23 29.39
C ASP A 276 -20.80 -1.49 30.64
N SER A 277 -19.83 -0.93 31.38
CA SER A 277 -20.08 -0.16 32.61
C SER A 277 -20.17 1.34 32.32
N GLY A 278 -21.07 2.04 33.01
CA GLY A 278 -21.18 3.50 32.92
C GLY A 278 -19.87 4.21 33.20
N LYS A 279 -19.70 5.41 32.65
CA LYS A 279 -18.46 6.21 32.77
C LYS A 279 -17.21 5.48 32.25
N LEU A 280 -17.39 4.51 31.36
CA LEU A 280 -16.30 3.71 30.81
C LEU A 280 -15.46 2.99 31.87
N TYR A 281 -16.07 2.58 32.99
CA TYR A 281 -15.31 1.80 33.96
C TYR A 281 -14.83 0.48 33.36
N ARG A 282 -13.56 0.19 33.55
CA ARG A 282 -12.89 -1.02 33.04
C ARG A 282 -13.45 -2.31 33.69
N TYR A 283 -13.84 -2.20 34.94
CA TYR A 283 -14.39 -3.32 35.72
C TYR A 283 -15.87 -3.11 35.97
N PRO A 284 -16.67 -4.18 36.04
CA PRO A 284 -18.07 -4.08 36.41
C PRO A 284 -18.25 -3.32 37.72
N ALA A 285 -18.93 -2.19 37.70
CA ALA A 285 -19.15 -1.37 38.88
C ALA A 285 -20.51 -0.67 38.80
N LYS A 286 -21.45 -1.15 39.60
CA LYS A 286 -22.76 -0.46 39.77
C LYS A 286 -22.64 0.78 40.65
N THR A 287 -21.66 0.84 41.52
CA THR A 287 -21.35 1.98 42.40
C THR A 287 -19.88 2.33 42.33
N LYS A 288 -19.51 3.51 42.81
CA LYS A 288 -18.08 3.92 42.92
C LYS A 288 -17.29 2.97 43.85
N MET A 289 -17.89 2.53 44.96
CA MET A 289 -17.26 1.60 45.88
C MET A 289 -17.00 0.24 45.21
N ALA A 290 -17.92 -0.26 44.42
CA ALA A 290 -17.75 -1.50 43.65
C ALA A 290 -16.54 -1.45 42.69
N LEU A 291 -16.14 -0.26 42.22
CA LEU A 291 -14.92 -0.11 41.42
C LEU A 291 -13.66 -0.27 42.34
N CYS A 292 -13.69 0.32 43.55
CA CYS A 292 -12.57 0.32 44.48
C CYS A 292 -12.20 -1.09 44.97
N ILE A 293 -13.18 -1.96 45.20
CA ILE A 293 -12.95 -3.33 45.70
C ILE A 293 -12.23 -4.24 44.68
N ASN A 294 -12.09 -3.83 43.43
CA ASN A 294 -11.26 -4.57 42.49
C ASN A 294 -9.77 -4.54 42.87
N CYS A 295 -9.33 -3.53 43.62
CA CYS A 295 -7.94 -3.35 44.07
C CYS A 295 -7.79 -3.31 45.56
N HIS A 296 -8.80 -2.86 46.30
CA HIS A 296 -8.80 -2.72 47.74
C HIS A 296 -9.62 -3.83 48.43
N LYS A 297 -9.07 -4.38 49.50
CA LYS A 297 -9.82 -5.23 50.45
C LYS A 297 -10.27 -4.34 51.60
N PHE A 298 -11.57 -4.17 51.78
CA PHE A 298 -12.19 -3.46 52.89
C PHE A 298 -12.68 -4.44 53.93
#